data_d63387d06704a53930f4f59ac3dd4922
#
_entry.id   d63387d06704a53930f4f59ac3dd4922
#
_cell.length_a   1.000
_cell.length_b   1.000
_cell.length_c   1.000
_cell.angle_alpha   90.00
_cell.angle_beta   90.00
_cell.angle_gamma   90.00
#
_symmetry.space_group_name_H-M   'P 1'
#
loop_
_entity.id
_entity.type
_entity.pdbx_description
1 polymer ?
#
loop_
_entity_poly.entity_id
_entity_poly.type
_entity_poly.pdbx_seq_one_letter_code
_entity_poly.pdbx_strand_id
1 'polypeptide(L)'
;YRGLRALGIEINLFTHDEKHATPDACFPNNWHTLRDGKLKLFPMKDENRRLERREDIIEFLKHKHPNLVVDDSLLRYERQDPPKFLEGTGSLVVDHEERVAYVALSERAHEEVVAEHCAAENLTPITFKALDARGRPIYHTNVMMSVCSSVAIVCADSIADPADRRRVLDALA
;
A
#
# COMPACT_ATOMS: atom_id res chain seq x y z
N TYR A 1 -19.77 3.04 9.58
CA TYR A 1 -20.60 3.17 8.39
C TYR A 1 -21.62 4.31 8.52
N ARG A 2 -22.63 4.22 9.43
CA ARG A 2 -23.70 5.24 9.58
C ARG A 2 -23.16 6.64 9.90
N GLY A 3 -22.17 6.75 10.80
CA GLY A 3 -21.56 8.03 11.19
C GLY A 3 -20.86 8.73 10.02
N LEU A 4 -20.11 8.00 9.19
CA LEU A 4 -19.43 8.56 8.02
C LEU A 4 -20.43 9.04 6.96
N ARG A 5 -21.50 8.26 6.71
CA ARG A 5 -22.58 8.70 5.79
C ARG A 5 -23.28 9.96 6.26
N ALA A 6 -23.50 10.11 7.58
CA ALA A 6 -24.09 11.33 8.15
C ALA A 6 -23.23 12.58 7.93
N LEU A 7 -21.92 12.41 7.69
CA LEU A 7 -20.98 13.47 7.33
C LEU A 7 -20.90 13.72 5.81
N GLY A 8 -21.79 13.13 5.02
CA GLY A 8 -21.82 13.27 3.57
C GLY A 8 -20.77 12.43 2.82
N ILE A 9 -20.05 11.54 3.53
CA ILE A 9 -19.06 10.66 2.91
C ILE A 9 -19.79 9.52 2.19
N GLU A 10 -19.52 9.37 0.89
CA GLU A 10 -20.03 8.24 0.13
C GLU A 10 -19.31 6.96 0.55
N ILE A 11 -20.08 5.94 0.91
CA ILE A 11 -19.55 4.64 1.36
C ILE A 11 -20.15 3.52 0.53
N ASN A 12 -19.28 2.76 -0.09
CA ASN A 12 -19.61 1.50 -0.75
C ASN A 12 -19.15 0.35 0.16
N LEU A 13 -20.11 -0.39 0.70
CA LEU A 13 -19.84 -1.47 1.65
C LEU A 13 -19.96 -2.83 0.95
N PHE A 14 -18.88 -3.58 0.96
CA PHE A 14 -18.83 -4.96 0.48
C PHE A 14 -18.68 -5.90 1.67
N THR A 15 -19.60 -6.84 1.80
CA THR A 15 -19.54 -7.84 2.86
C THR A 15 -18.61 -8.98 2.45
N HIS A 16 -17.67 -9.32 3.33
CA HIS A 16 -16.86 -10.53 3.25
C HIS A 16 -17.36 -11.47 4.35
N ASP A 17 -17.94 -12.61 3.94
CA ASP A 17 -18.43 -13.67 4.83
C ASP A 17 -17.42 -14.83 4.90
N GLU A 18 -17.73 -15.85 5.70
CA GLU A 18 -16.86 -17.01 5.92
C GLU A 18 -16.43 -17.72 4.63
N LYS A 19 -17.30 -17.74 3.60
CA LYS A 19 -16.97 -18.37 2.30
C LYS A 19 -15.85 -17.67 1.55
N HIS A 20 -15.60 -16.40 1.83
CA HIS A 20 -14.52 -15.63 1.16
C HIS A 20 -13.15 -15.91 1.78
N ALA A 21 -13.07 -16.41 3.02
CA ALA A 21 -11.83 -16.70 3.74
C ALA A 21 -10.84 -15.51 3.81
N THR A 22 -11.38 -14.29 3.93
CA THR A 22 -10.62 -13.02 3.86
C THR A 22 -10.78 -12.22 5.16
N PRO A 23 -10.16 -12.66 6.28
CA PRO A 23 -10.33 -12.02 7.59
C PRO A 23 -9.84 -10.56 7.62
N ASP A 24 -8.88 -10.21 6.77
CA ASP A 24 -8.25 -8.88 6.70
C ASP A 24 -8.88 -7.95 5.64
N ALA A 25 -10.03 -8.32 5.07
CA ALA A 25 -10.68 -7.55 4.00
C ALA A 25 -11.14 -6.14 4.41
N CYS A 26 -11.06 -5.81 5.71
CA CYS A 26 -11.28 -4.43 6.20
C CYS A 26 -10.12 -3.48 5.86
N PHE A 27 -9.00 -3.99 5.32
CA PHE A 27 -7.85 -3.19 4.87
C PHE A 27 -7.68 -3.24 3.34
N PRO A 28 -8.65 -2.71 2.56
CA PRO A 28 -8.61 -2.82 1.09
C PRO A 28 -7.45 -2.06 0.46
N ASN A 29 -6.88 -1.09 1.15
CA ASN A 29 -5.73 -0.31 0.73
C ASN A 29 -4.45 -1.12 0.46
N ASN A 30 -4.40 -2.38 0.90
CA ASN A 30 -3.23 -3.23 0.69
C ASN A 30 -3.24 -3.92 -0.69
N TRP A 31 -4.42 -4.25 -1.23
CA TRP A 31 -4.50 -4.95 -2.51
C TRP A 31 -4.76 -4.03 -3.71
N HIS A 32 -5.21 -2.79 -3.48
CA HIS A 32 -5.41 -1.82 -4.57
C HIS A 32 -5.24 -0.37 -4.15
N THR A 33 -5.03 0.47 -5.17
CA THR A 33 -5.23 1.92 -5.13
C THR A 33 -6.09 2.34 -6.30
N LEU A 34 -6.94 3.36 -6.09
CA LEU A 34 -7.74 3.98 -7.13
C LEU A 34 -7.36 5.46 -7.22
N ARG A 35 -6.71 5.85 -8.31
CA ARG A 35 -6.28 7.22 -8.52
C ARG A 35 -6.26 7.55 -10.01
N ASP A 36 -6.67 8.76 -10.38
CA ASP A 36 -6.60 9.31 -11.73
C ASP A 36 -7.17 8.37 -12.81
N GLY A 37 -8.30 7.70 -12.47
CA GLY A 37 -8.96 6.75 -13.38
C GLY A 37 -8.25 5.41 -13.54
N LYS A 38 -7.25 5.10 -12.71
CA LYS A 38 -6.53 3.83 -12.69
C LYS A 38 -6.77 3.06 -11.40
N LEU A 39 -7.19 1.81 -11.51
CA LEU A 39 -7.22 0.83 -10.42
C LEU A 39 -5.96 -0.01 -10.51
N LYS A 40 -4.97 0.28 -9.68
CA LYS A 40 -3.72 -0.50 -9.59
C LYS A 40 -3.91 -1.65 -8.62
N LEU A 41 -3.59 -2.86 -9.04
CA LEU A 41 -3.61 -4.05 -8.19
C LEU A 41 -2.20 -4.39 -7.72
N PHE A 42 -2.08 -4.76 -6.44
CA PHE A 42 -0.79 -5.04 -5.81
C PHE A 42 -0.61 -6.52 -5.48
N PRO A 43 0.63 -7.04 -5.62
CA PRO A 43 0.96 -8.42 -5.26
C PRO A 43 0.98 -8.59 -3.73
N MET A 44 0.12 -9.49 -3.24
CA MET A 44 -0.07 -9.80 -1.83
C MET A 44 0.71 -11.05 -1.44
N LYS A 45 1.37 -11.02 -0.25
CA LYS A 45 2.14 -12.15 0.26
C LYS A 45 1.24 -13.34 0.59
N ASP A 46 0.23 -13.10 1.41
CA ASP A 46 -0.62 -14.15 1.93
C ASP A 46 -1.71 -14.52 0.90
N GLU A 47 -1.87 -15.80 0.63
CA GLU A 47 -2.80 -16.29 -0.39
C GLU A 47 -4.26 -15.92 -0.10
N ASN A 48 -4.67 -15.99 1.17
CA ASN A 48 -6.01 -15.57 1.56
C ASN A 48 -6.26 -14.08 1.30
N ARG A 49 -5.23 -13.23 1.36
CA ARG A 49 -5.36 -11.81 1.03
C ARG A 49 -5.47 -11.55 -0.48
N ARG A 50 -4.94 -12.45 -1.32
CA ARG A 50 -5.16 -12.38 -2.78
C ARG A 50 -6.63 -12.57 -3.14
N LEU A 51 -7.39 -13.32 -2.32
CA LEU A 51 -8.84 -13.52 -2.48
C LEU A 51 -9.67 -12.24 -2.19
N GLU A 52 -9.06 -11.22 -1.58
CA GLU A 52 -9.71 -9.91 -1.37
C GLU A 52 -9.95 -9.17 -2.70
N ARG A 53 -9.20 -9.49 -3.76
CA ARG A 53 -9.36 -8.96 -5.12
C ARG A 53 -10.58 -9.57 -5.81
N ARG A 54 -11.76 -9.35 -5.26
CA ARG A 54 -13.03 -9.92 -5.74
C ARG A 54 -13.47 -9.26 -7.04
N GLU A 55 -13.89 -10.09 -8.00
CA GLU A 55 -14.37 -9.64 -9.31
C GLU A 55 -15.56 -8.69 -9.19
N ASP A 56 -16.52 -8.98 -8.31
CA ASP A 56 -17.69 -8.15 -8.11
C ASP A 56 -17.37 -6.73 -7.58
N ILE A 57 -16.28 -6.58 -6.79
CA ILE A 57 -15.80 -5.27 -6.36
C ILE A 57 -15.19 -4.51 -7.55
N ILE A 58 -14.38 -5.19 -8.34
CA ILE A 58 -13.72 -4.61 -9.53
C ILE A 58 -14.79 -4.18 -10.56
N GLU A 59 -15.76 -5.02 -10.84
CA GLU A 59 -16.85 -4.71 -11.77
C GLU A 59 -17.73 -3.55 -11.25
N PHE A 60 -18.01 -3.50 -9.95
CA PHE A 60 -18.69 -2.35 -9.35
C PHE A 60 -17.90 -1.05 -9.59
N LEU A 61 -16.57 -1.07 -9.38
CA LEU A 61 -15.72 0.10 -9.60
C LEU A 61 -15.69 0.51 -11.08
N LYS A 62 -15.63 -0.44 -12.01
CA LYS A 62 -15.73 -0.17 -13.46
C LYS A 62 -17.07 0.45 -13.84
N HIS A 63 -18.16 -0.07 -13.27
CA HIS A 63 -19.50 0.50 -13.52
C HIS A 63 -19.61 1.94 -13.00
N LYS A 64 -19.07 2.19 -11.82
CA LYS A 64 -19.08 3.52 -11.20
C LYS A 64 -18.15 4.51 -11.91
N HIS A 65 -17.05 4.03 -12.51
CA HIS A 65 -16.05 4.80 -13.23
C HIS A 65 -15.87 4.24 -14.64
N PRO A 66 -16.69 4.62 -15.63
CA PRO A 66 -16.71 3.98 -16.96
C PRO A 66 -15.38 3.99 -17.73
N ASN A 67 -14.47 4.92 -17.39
CA ASN A 67 -13.14 5.03 -17.99
C ASN A 67 -12.03 4.40 -17.13
N LEU A 68 -12.39 3.60 -16.13
CA LEU A 68 -11.44 2.99 -15.22
C LEU A 68 -10.56 1.98 -15.95
N VAL A 69 -9.25 2.19 -15.86
CA VAL A 69 -8.24 1.25 -16.34
C VAL A 69 -7.78 0.38 -15.18
N VAL A 70 -7.90 -0.92 -15.32
CA VAL A 70 -7.36 -1.87 -14.33
C VAL A 70 -5.93 -2.22 -14.74
N ASP A 71 -4.98 -1.93 -13.85
CA ASP A 71 -3.57 -2.24 -14.02
C ASP A 71 -3.16 -3.35 -13.05
N ASP A 72 -3.02 -4.55 -13.57
CA ASP A 72 -2.62 -5.76 -12.87
C ASP A 72 -1.14 -6.15 -13.13
N SER A 73 -0.38 -5.29 -13.76
CA SER A 73 0.99 -5.55 -14.24
C SER A 73 1.93 -6.09 -13.15
N LEU A 74 1.75 -5.64 -11.89
CA LEU A 74 2.58 -6.10 -10.77
C LEU A 74 2.21 -7.49 -10.26
N LEU A 75 1.01 -8.02 -10.58
CA LEU A 75 0.59 -9.34 -10.06
C LEU A 75 1.46 -10.49 -10.55
N ARG A 76 2.23 -10.29 -11.63
CA ARG A 76 3.20 -11.29 -12.09
C ARG A 76 4.26 -11.64 -11.04
N TYR A 77 4.56 -10.72 -10.11
CA TYR A 77 5.52 -10.97 -9.05
C TYR A 77 5.09 -12.05 -8.05
N GLU A 78 3.78 -12.27 -7.88
CA GLU A 78 3.25 -13.37 -7.07
C GLU A 78 3.56 -14.76 -7.65
N ARG A 79 3.86 -14.83 -8.96
CA ARG A 79 4.09 -16.08 -9.70
C ARG A 79 5.57 -16.37 -9.96
N GLN A 80 6.46 -15.49 -9.50
CA GLN A 80 7.90 -15.70 -9.60
C GLN A 80 8.38 -16.73 -8.58
N ASP A 81 9.57 -17.23 -8.77
CA ASP A 81 10.27 -18.11 -7.82
C ASP A 81 11.66 -17.51 -7.51
N PRO A 82 11.90 -16.97 -6.31
CA PRO A 82 10.92 -16.74 -5.23
C PRO A 82 9.92 -15.63 -5.56
N PRO A 83 8.68 -15.70 -5.02
CA PRO A 83 7.68 -14.66 -5.24
C PRO A 83 8.07 -13.35 -4.53
N LYS A 84 7.60 -12.19 -5.09
CA LYS A 84 7.86 -10.86 -4.53
C LYS A 84 6.57 -10.09 -4.37
N PHE A 85 6.55 -9.18 -3.40
CA PHE A 85 5.33 -8.51 -2.97
C PHE A 85 5.52 -7.01 -2.80
N LEU A 86 4.41 -6.29 -2.89
CA LEU A 86 4.26 -4.89 -2.51
C LEU A 86 2.80 -4.66 -2.14
N GLU A 87 2.50 -4.52 -0.85
CA GLU A 87 1.13 -4.46 -0.36
C GLU A 87 0.62 -3.01 -0.29
N GLY A 88 0.36 -2.42 -1.46
CA GLY A 88 -0.31 -1.14 -1.64
C GLY A 88 0.11 -0.04 -0.65
N THR A 89 -0.86 0.74 -0.16
CA THR A 89 -0.60 1.81 0.81
C THR A 89 -0.44 1.33 2.26
N GLY A 90 -0.40 0.02 2.50
CA GLY A 90 0.20 -0.53 3.71
C GLY A 90 1.72 -0.38 3.67
N SER A 91 2.33 -0.81 2.56
CA SER A 91 3.77 -0.74 2.35
C SER A 91 4.28 0.61 1.84
N LEU A 92 3.44 1.36 1.11
CA LEU A 92 3.78 2.65 0.51
C LEU A 92 3.16 3.79 1.31
N VAL A 93 3.97 4.69 1.86
CA VAL A 93 3.52 6.01 2.33
C VAL A 93 4.01 7.03 1.31
N VAL A 94 3.08 7.70 0.63
CA VAL A 94 3.40 8.57 -0.50
C VAL A 94 3.16 10.03 -0.16
N ASP A 95 4.19 10.83 -0.30
CA ASP A 95 4.08 12.27 -0.43
C ASP A 95 3.74 12.57 -1.91
N HIS A 96 2.52 13.03 -2.12
CA HIS A 96 2.03 13.29 -3.47
C HIS A 96 2.48 14.63 -4.03
N GLU A 97 2.84 15.58 -3.17
CA GLU A 97 3.33 16.90 -3.56
C GLU A 97 4.79 16.81 -3.99
N GLU A 98 5.64 16.19 -3.17
CA GLU A 98 7.06 16.01 -3.44
C GLU A 98 7.36 14.78 -4.32
N ARG A 99 6.34 13.99 -4.65
CA ARG A 99 6.48 12.77 -5.49
C ARG A 99 7.45 11.75 -4.89
N VAL A 100 7.41 11.58 -3.57
CA VAL A 100 8.26 10.64 -2.83
C VAL A 100 7.44 9.49 -2.27
N ALA A 101 7.95 8.26 -2.38
CA ALA A 101 7.38 7.07 -1.77
C ALA A 101 8.33 6.53 -0.70
N TYR A 102 7.90 6.57 0.55
CA TYR A 102 8.63 6.00 1.69
C TYR A 102 8.23 4.54 1.88
N VAL A 103 9.21 3.64 1.96
CA VAL A 103 8.96 2.20 2.03
C VAL A 103 9.89 1.49 3.00
N ALA A 104 9.34 0.97 4.08
CA ALA A 104 10.04 0.02 4.94
C ALA A 104 10.09 -1.35 4.25
N LEU A 105 11.29 -1.77 3.81
CA LEU A 105 11.49 -3.06 3.14
C LEU A 105 11.23 -4.21 4.12
N SER A 106 10.45 -5.18 3.68
CA SER A 106 10.01 -6.31 4.47
C SER A 106 9.62 -7.50 3.59
N GLU A 107 9.14 -8.57 4.17
CA GLU A 107 8.55 -9.69 3.44
C GLU A 107 7.27 -9.33 2.64
N ARG A 108 6.72 -8.12 2.85
CA ARG A 108 5.53 -7.57 2.17
C ARG A 108 5.85 -6.37 1.27
N ALA A 109 7.12 -5.98 1.19
CA ALA A 109 7.62 -4.89 0.36
C ALA A 109 9.01 -5.20 -0.16
N HIS A 110 9.10 -5.67 -1.40
CA HIS A 110 10.35 -6.03 -2.08
C HIS A 110 10.85 -4.88 -2.94
N GLU A 111 12.14 -4.56 -2.82
CA GLU A 111 12.77 -3.40 -3.46
C GLU A 111 12.55 -3.35 -4.97
N GLU A 112 12.63 -4.48 -5.66
CA GLU A 112 12.43 -4.56 -7.11
C GLU A 112 11.00 -4.16 -7.51
N VAL A 113 9.99 -4.61 -6.75
CA VAL A 113 8.58 -4.27 -7.02
C VAL A 113 8.32 -2.79 -6.71
N VAL A 114 8.93 -2.28 -5.64
CA VAL A 114 8.90 -0.84 -5.29
C VAL A 114 9.49 0.00 -6.42
N ALA A 115 10.68 -0.37 -6.91
CA ALA A 115 11.36 0.38 -7.97
C ALA A 115 10.51 0.44 -9.26
N GLU A 116 9.93 -0.68 -9.67
CA GLU A 116 9.06 -0.71 -10.85
C GLU A 116 7.79 0.12 -10.64
N HIS A 117 7.12 -0.05 -9.50
CA HIS A 117 5.93 0.75 -9.19
C HIS A 117 6.23 2.24 -9.20
N CYS A 118 7.30 2.66 -8.52
CA CYS A 118 7.68 4.07 -8.43
C CYS A 118 8.06 4.64 -9.80
N ALA A 119 8.78 3.89 -10.62
CA ALA A 119 9.09 4.32 -11.99
C ALA A 119 7.83 4.51 -12.84
N ALA A 120 6.86 3.58 -12.75
CA ALA A 120 5.59 3.68 -13.49
C ALA A 120 4.70 4.83 -13.03
N GLU A 121 4.77 5.20 -11.75
CA GLU A 121 3.97 6.27 -11.15
C GLU A 121 4.74 7.61 -11.05
N ASN A 122 5.97 7.67 -11.58
CA ASN A 122 6.85 8.84 -11.50
C ASN A 122 7.05 9.31 -10.04
N LEU A 123 7.41 8.38 -9.16
CA LEU A 123 7.73 8.60 -7.75
C LEU A 123 9.21 8.34 -7.49
N THR A 124 9.79 9.08 -6.56
CA THR A 124 11.14 8.82 -6.05
C THR A 124 11.05 7.89 -4.84
N PRO A 125 11.55 6.63 -4.90
CA PRO A 125 11.49 5.74 -3.76
C PRO A 125 12.56 6.09 -2.72
N ILE A 126 12.17 6.14 -1.45
CA ILE A 126 13.06 6.16 -0.29
C ILE A 126 12.81 4.86 0.48
N THR A 127 13.64 3.87 0.22
CA THR A 127 13.58 2.56 0.87
C THR A 127 14.50 2.51 2.07
N PHE A 128 14.09 1.83 3.13
CA PHE A 128 14.86 1.66 4.37
C PHE A 128 14.43 0.37 5.10
N LYS A 129 15.22 -0.04 6.09
CA LYS A 129 14.85 -1.14 6.99
C LYS A 129 14.36 -0.58 8.30
N ALA A 130 13.20 -1.06 8.76
CA ALA A 130 12.62 -0.69 10.05
C ALA A 130 12.39 -1.91 10.93
N LEU A 131 12.70 -1.77 12.23
CA LEU A 131 12.60 -2.83 13.22
C LEU A 131 11.72 -2.38 14.39
N ASP A 132 10.96 -3.31 14.96
CA ASP A 132 10.25 -3.09 16.22
C ASP A 132 11.21 -3.18 17.43
N ALA A 133 10.68 -2.91 18.62
CA ALA A 133 11.46 -2.96 19.86
C ALA A 133 12.04 -4.36 20.20
N ARG A 134 11.62 -5.40 19.49
CA ARG A 134 12.11 -6.78 19.62
C ARG A 134 13.08 -7.15 18.51
N GLY A 135 13.46 -6.19 17.64
CA GLY A 135 14.35 -6.42 16.51
C GLY A 135 13.69 -7.14 15.33
N ARG A 136 12.37 -7.24 15.28
CA ARG A 136 11.66 -7.86 14.16
C ARG A 136 11.34 -6.80 13.08
N PRO A 137 11.42 -7.15 11.79
CA PRO A 137 11.05 -6.21 10.72
C PRO A 137 9.61 -5.69 10.87
N ILE A 138 9.44 -4.39 10.73
CA ILE A 138 8.13 -3.77 10.58
C ILE A 138 7.64 -4.11 9.17
N TYR A 139 6.51 -4.79 9.10
CA TYR A 139 6.00 -5.39 7.86
C TYR A 139 5.35 -4.39 6.90
N HIS A 140 4.80 -3.29 7.41
CA HIS A 140 4.17 -2.22 6.63
C HIS A 140 4.65 -0.84 7.08
N THR A 141 4.89 0.04 6.14
CA THR A 141 5.38 1.41 6.41
C THR A 141 4.34 2.26 7.15
N ASN A 142 3.05 2.09 6.84
CA ASN A 142 1.97 2.88 7.43
C ASN A 142 1.76 2.64 8.94
N VAL A 143 2.34 1.59 9.52
CA VAL A 143 2.27 1.38 10.97
C VAL A 143 3.27 2.22 11.74
N MET A 144 4.26 2.82 11.05
CA MET A 144 5.32 3.61 11.68
C MET A 144 5.43 5.04 11.18
N MET A 145 4.77 5.40 10.08
CA MET A 145 4.78 6.77 9.57
C MET A 145 3.52 7.15 8.80
N SER A 146 3.28 8.44 8.72
CA SER A 146 2.21 9.06 7.93
C SER A 146 2.67 10.44 7.47
N VAL A 147 2.34 10.80 6.23
CA VAL A 147 2.63 12.12 5.65
C VAL A 147 1.30 12.82 5.38
N CYS A 148 1.19 14.07 5.83
CA CYS A 148 0.08 14.97 5.59
C CYS A 148 0.59 16.22 4.87
N SER A 149 -0.32 17.12 4.48
CA SER A 149 0.02 18.33 3.71
C SER A 149 0.95 19.34 4.44
N SER A 150 1.03 19.29 5.75
CA SER A 150 1.82 20.28 6.54
C SER A 150 2.59 19.65 7.70
N VAL A 151 2.47 18.34 7.88
CA VAL A 151 3.13 17.62 8.98
C VAL A 151 3.34 16.16 8.60
N ALA A 152 4.47 15.59 9.02
CA ALA A 152 4.72 14.17 8.96
C ALA A 152 4.90 13.60 10.37
N ILE A 153 4.42 12.39 10.57
CA ILE A 153 4.61 11.63 11.81
C ILE A 153 5.43 10.41 11.46
N VAL A 154 6.55 10.20 12.16
CA VAL A 154 7.44 9.05 11.92
C VAL A 154 8.02 8.52 13.22
N CYS A 155 8.02 7.20 13.38
CA CYS A 155 8.76 6.51 14.44
C CYS A 155 10.22 6.34 13.99
N ALA A 156 10.99 7.43 14.05
CA ALA A 156 12.34 7.50 13.48
C ALA A 156 13.31 6.48 14.11
N ASP A 157 13.13 6.15 15.39
CA ASP A 157 13.96 5.17 16.10
C ASP A 157 13.79 3.74 15.59
N SER A 158 12.70 3.45 14.90
CA SER A 158 12.49 2.17 14.23
C SER A 158 13.33 1.99 12.97
N ILE A 159 13.85 3.09 12.37
CA ILE A 159 14.72 3.02 11.20
C ILE A 159 16.11 2.58 11.66
N ALA A 160 16.51 1.36 11.29
CA ALA A 160 17.66 0.67 11.87
C ALA A 160 18.99 1.34 11.51
N ASP A 161 19.15 1.78 10.26
CA ASP A 161 20.37 2.43 9.79
C ASP A 161 20.31 3.94 10.02
N PRO A 162 21.32 4.56 10.69
CA PRO A 162 21.36 6.01 10.92
C PRO A 162 21.42 6.85 9.64
N ALA A 163 22.02 6.36 8.56
CA ALA A 163 22.09 7.07 7.29
C ALA A 163 20.71 7.05 6.60
N ASP A 164 20.03 5.91 6.62
CA ASP A 164 18.64 5.81 6.13
C ASP A 164 17.71 6.70 6.95
N ARG A 165 17.84 6.71 8.29
CA ARG A 165 17.06 7.58 9.18
C ARG A 165 17.24 9.05 8.80
N ARG A 166 18.47 9.49 8.61
CA ARG A 166 18.76 10.87 8.18
C ARG A 166 18.12 11.17 6.84
N ARG A 167 18.30 10.29 5.84
CA ARG A 167 17.74 10.46 4.50
C ARG A 167 16.20 10.58 4.51
N VAL A 168 15.52 9.79 5.35
CA VAL A 168 14.07 9.88 5.52
C VAL A 168 13.69 11.22 6.16
N LEU A 169 14.38 11.64 7.24
CA LEU A 169 14.06 12.88 7.93
C LEU A 169 14.36 14.13 7.08
N ASP A 170 15.47 14.13 6.34
CA ASP A 170 15.84 15.23 5.44
C ASP A 170 14.81 15.38 4.29
N ALA A 171 14.21 14.28 3.84
CA ALA A 171 13.19 14.31 2.79
C ALA A 171 11.78 14.69 3.30
N LEU A 172 11.56 14.65 4.63
CA LEU A 172 10.31 15.08 5.27
C LEU A 172 10.35 16.54 5.75
N ALA A 173 11.51 17.21 5.69
CA ALA A 173 11.72 18.56 6.18
C ALA A 173 11.33 19.64 5.14
#